data_b2728ed158f2e5affbcf7e981d40500c
#
_entry.id   b2728ed158f2e5affbcf7e981d40500c
#
_cell.length_a   1.000
_cell.length_b   1.000
_cell.length_c   1.000
_cell.angle_alpha   90.00
_cell.angle_beta   90.00
_cell.angle_gamma   90.00
#
_symmetry.space_group_name_H-M   'P 1'
#
loop_
_entity.id
_entity.type
_entity.pdbx_description
1 polymer ?
#
loop_
_entity_poly.entity_id
_entity_poly.type
_entity_poly.pdbx_seq_one_letter_code
_entity_poly.pdbx_strand_id
1 'polypeptide(L)'
;MSFDVDVTVRRGERAIVCRFASAGGITALVGPSGAGKSSVLEALAGLLRPEAGRIAVGGTVLFDSLARVNLPPEARACGVMFQDLRLFPHRRVLGNLLYGQRLAPPERRFLSLEEVADFLDIAPLLGRRPRTLSGGEAQRVAIGRALLSGPRFLLMDEPLTALDDARREAIIAVIERIRDELALPILLVSHDRADVARLADTVVELRP
;
A
#
# COMPACT_ATOMS: atom_id res chain seq x y z
N MET A 1 13.21 11.30 -6.52
CA MET A 1 13.18 9.94 -5.96
C MET A 1 11.86 9.78 -5.25
N SER A 2 11.11 8.69 -5.54
CA SER A 2 9.85 8.43 -4.87
C SER A 2 10.06 7.73 -3.54
N PHE A 3 10.87 6.67 -3.52
CA PHE A 3 11.29 6.02 -2.29
C PHE A 3 12.81 6.11 -2.13
N ASP A 4 13.26 6.44 -0.93
CA ASP A 4 14.66 6.40 -0.48
C ASP A 4 14.67 5.76 0.91
N VAL A 5 15.07 4.49 0.95
CA VAL A 5 14.95 3.61 2.11
C VAL A 5 16.29 2.96 2.41
N ASP A 6 16.77 3.15 3.62
CA ASP A 6 17.94 2.48 4.18
C ASP A 6 17.68 2.23 5.66
N VAL A 7 17.13 1.06 5.98
CA VAL A 7 16.68 0.76 7.35
C VAL A 7 17.07 -0.62 7.82
N THR A 8 17.23 -0.73 9.12
CA THR A 8 17.26 -1.99 9.86
C THR A 8 15.98 -2.08 10.69
N VAL A 9 15.19 -3.12 10.44
CA VAL A 9 13.95 -3.43 11.16
C VAL A 9 14.17 -4.69 11.98
N ARG A 10 13.73 -4.70 13.24
CA ARG A 10 13.84 -5.88 14.10
C ARG A 10 12.49 -6.54 14.31
N ARG A 11 12.45 -7.86 14.15
CA ARG A 11 11.27 -8.71 14.44
C ARG A 11 11.72 -9.90 15.29
N GLY A 12 11.48 -9.83 16.61
CA GLY A 12 12.09 -10.76 17.56
C GLY A 12 13.61 -10.65 17.54
N GLU A 13 14.31 -11.78 17.36
CA GLU A 13 15.77 -11.80 17.29
C GLU A 13 16.32 -11.47 15.90
N ARG A 14 15.49 -11.44 14.87
CA ARG A 14 15.91 -11.23 13.49
C ARG A 14 15.99 -9.75 13.15
N ALA A 15 17.15 -9.35 12.60
CA ALA A 15 17.34 -8.06 11.97
C ALA A 15 17.11 -8.18 10.45
N ILE A 16 16.30 -7.29 9.90
CA ILE A 16 15.97 -7.20 8.48
C ILE A 16 16.56 -5.90 7.97
N VAL A 17 17.54 -6.00 7.06
CA VAL A 17 18.16 -4.83 6.42
C VAL A 17 17.54 -4.65 5.05
N CYS A 18 17.05 -3.44 4.77
CA CYS A 18 16.47 -3.10 3.48
C CYS A 18 17.03 -1.76 3.01
N ARG A 19 17.66 -1.77 1.82
CA ARG A 19 18.21 -0.57 1.20
C ARG A 19 17.82 -0.51 -0.26
N PHE A 20 17.14 0.57 -0.65
CA PHE A 20 16.84 0.87 -2.04
C PHE A 20 16.48 2.33 -2.25
N ALA A 21 16.62 2.78 -3.50
CA ALA A 21 16.08 4.04 -3.99
C ALA A 21 15.33 3.81 -5.30
N SER A 22 14.21 4.48 -5.48
CA SER A 22 13.42 4.39 -6.73
C SER A 22 12.97 5.77 -7.20
N ALA A 23 12.78 5.92 -8.53
CA ALA A 23 12.48 7.20 -9.15
C ALA A 23 10.99 7.52 -9.25
N GLY A 24 10.11 6.52 -9.21
CA GLY A 24 8.66 6.68 -9.38
C GLY A 24 8.00 5.36 -9.77
N GLY A 25 6.72 5.42 -10.10
CA GLY A 25 5.95 4.25 -10.54
C GLY A 25 5.80 3.19 -9.45
N ILE A 26 5.90 1.93 -9.86
CA ILE A 26 5.74 0.77 -8.98
C ILE A 26 7.09 0.17 -8.61
N THR A 27 7.39 0.15 -7.33
CA THR A 27 8.54 -0.56 -6.77
C THR A 27 8.08 -1.88 -6.17
N ALA A 28 8.55 -3.01 -6.68
CA ALA A 28 8.25 -4.32 -6.13
C ALA A 28 9.32 -4.76 -5.12
N LEU A 29 8.89 -5.11 -3.93
CA LEU A 29 9.72 -5.75 -2.90
C LEU A 29 9.48 -7.26 -2.95
N VAL A 30 10.47 -8.01 -3.41
CA VAL A 30 10.40 -9.46 -3.60
C VAL A 30 11.32 -10.19 -2.62
N GLY A 31 11.11 -11.48 -2.45
CA GLY A 31 11.94 -12.34 -1.60
C GLY A 31 11.15 -13.53 -1.06
N PRO A 32 11.82 -14.51 -0.44
CA PRO A 32 11.15 -15.70 0.09
C PRO A 32 10.14 -15.34 1.19
N SER A 33 9.22 -16.29 1.46
CA SER A 33 8.32 -16.15 2.61
C SER A 33 9.12 -16.01 3.90
N GLY A 34 8.69 -15.12 4.78
CA GLY A 34 9.41 -14.82 6.01
C GLY A 34 10.67 -13.95 5.85
N ALA A 35 11.03 -13.46 4.65
CA ALA A 35 12.17 -12.54 4.47
C ALA A 35 12.01 -11.19 5.19
N GLY A 36 10.79 -10.85 5.61
CA GLY A 36 10.51 -9.60 6.31
C GLY A 36 9.90 -8.50 5.45
N LYS A 37 9.40 -8.83 4.26
CA LYS A 37 8.78 -7.87 3.32
C LYS A 37 7.67 -7.05 3.97
N SER A 38 6.71 -7.69 4.62
CA SER A 38 5.63 -7.01 5.35
C SER A 38 6.15 -6.15 6.51
N SER A 39 7.25 -6.56 7.17
CA SER A 39 7.87 -5.74 8.23
C SER A 39 8.49 -4.45 7.68
N VAL A 40 9.09 -4.50 6.49
CA VAL A 40 9.58 -3.31 5.79
C VAL A 40 8.40 -2.40 5.41
N LEU A 41 7.31 -2.98 4.88
CA LEU A 41 6.10 -2.24 4.55
C LEU A 41 5.48 -1.60 5.80
N GLU A 42 5.36 -2.35 6.91
CA GLU A 42 4.90 -1.82 8.21
C GLU A 42 5.81 -0.69 8.73
N ALA A 43 7.13 -0.78 8.48
CA ALA A 43 8.07 0.27 8.85
C ALA A 43 7.85 1.55 8.04
N LEU A 44 7.57 1.45 6.73
CA LEU A 44 7.21 2.61 5.91
C LEU A 44 5.87 3.21 6.33
N ALA A 45 4.89 2.36 6.68
CA ALA A 45 3.59 2.81 7.19
C ALA A 45 3.64 3.47 8.58
N GLY A 46 4.75 3.31 9.33
CA GLY A 46 4.88 3.79 10.71
C GLY A 46 4.25 2.87 11.76
N LEU A 47 3.81 1.67 11.36
CA LEU A 47 3.23 0.65 12.24
C LEU A 47 4.30 -0.15 12.99
N LEU A 48 5.52 -0.17 12.45
CA LEU A 48 6.69 -0.76 13.06
C LEU A 48 7.82 0.27 13.05
N ARG A 49 8.41 0.54 14.22
CA ARG A 49 9.55 1.47 14.32
C ARG A 49 10.83 0.76 13.88
N PRO A 50 11.57 1.27 12.88
CA PRO A 50 12.90 0.77 12.57
C PRO A 50 13.88 0.96 13.75
N GLU A 51 14.86 0.07 13.85
CA GLU A 51 15.92 0.16 14.83
C GLU A 51 16.92 1.26 14.46
N ALA A 52 17.25 1.35 13.17
CA ALA A 52 18.19 2.33 12.64
C ALA A 52 17.88 2.67 11.19
N GLY A 53 18.48 3.75 10.69
CA GLY A 53 18.48 4.13 9.30
C GLY A 53 17.55 5.31 8.98
N ARG A 54 17.11 5.38 7.72
CA ARG A 54 16.32 6.49 7.18
C ARG A 54 15.27 5.99 6.19
N ILE A 55 14.08 6.60 6.23
CA ILE A 55 13.01 6.45 5.24
C ILE A 55 12.62 7.86 4.77
N ALA A 56 12.68 8.08 3.46
CA ALA A 56 12.08 9.25 2.85
C ALA A 56 11.23 8.84 1.65
N VAL A 57 10.08 9.52 1.47
CA VAL A 57 9.17 9.30 0.35
C VAL A 57 8.78 10.66 -0.22
N GLY A 58 8.94 10.82 -1.55
CA GLY A 58 8.65 12.10 -2.21
C GLY A 58 9.42 13.28 -1.62
N GLY A 59 10.66 13.06 -1.15
CA GLY A 59 11.47 14.09 -0.47
C GLY A 59 11.12 14.33 1.00
N THR A 60 10.02 13.78 1.50
CA THR A 60 9.62 13.91 2.91
C THR A 60 10.27 12.81 3.74
N VAL A 61 11.01 13.18 4.79
CA VAL A 61 11.61 12.24 5.75
C VAL A 61 10.54 11.74 6.70
N LEU A 62 10.26 10.43 6.66
CA LEU A 62 9.27 9.76 7.51
C LEU A 62 9.90 9.19 8.79
N PHE A 63 11.15 8.72 8.65
CA PHE A 63 11.96 8.20 9.74
C PHE A 63 13.44 8.54 9.49
N ASP A 64 14.15 8.92 10.54
CA ASP A 64 15.59 9.10 10.53
C ASP A 64 16.10 8.93 11.97
N SER A 65 16.89 7.87 12.20
CA SER A 65 17.39 7.53 13.52
C SER A 65 18.42 8.52 14.05
N LEU A 66 19.21 9.13 13.16
CA LEU A 66 20.24 10.12 13.52
C LEU A 66 19.62 11.48 13.82
N ALA A 67 18.69 11.92 12.97
CA ALA A 67 17.97 13.17 13.14
C ALA A 67 16.82 13.07 14.20
N ARG A 68 16.58 11.87 14.76
CA ARG A 68 15.49 11.58 15.70
C ARG A 68 14.10 11.91 15.16
N VAL A 69 13.91 11.74 13.86
CA VAL A 69 12.61 11.88 13.20
C VAL A 69 11.89 10.53 13.20
N ASN A 70 10.65 10.50 13.62
CA ASN A 70 9.77 9.34 13.47
C ASN A 70 8.33 9.82 13.38
N LEU A 71 7.84 10.04 12.17
CA LEU A 71 6.46 10.47 11.96
C LEU A 71 5.50 9.35 12.34
N PRO A 72 4.43 9.65 13.08
CA PRO A 72 3.39 8.67 13.39
C PRO A 72 2.63 8.28 12.10
N PRO A 73 1.93 7.12 12.06
CA PRO A 73 1.28 6.60 10.85
C PRO A 73 0.37 7.61 10.13
N GLU A 74 -0.44 8.36 10.88
CA GLU A 74 -1.38 9.35 10.35
C GLU A 74 -0.69 10.55 9.68
N ALA A 75 0.54 10.88 10.09
CA ALA A 75 1.33 11.96 9.50
C ALA A 75 2.09 11.54 8.23
N ARG A 76 2.23 10.24 7.98
CA ARG A 76 2.97 9.73 6.81
C ARG A 76 2.22 9.85 5.50
N ALA A 77 0.92 10.10 5.55
CA ALA A 77 0.06 10.23 4.38
C ALA A 77 0.21 9.04 3.42
N CYS A 78 0.23 7.81 3.93
CA CYS A 78 0.28 6.60 3.13
C CYS A 78 -1.07 5.88 3.11
N GLY A 79 -1.47 5.37 1.93
CA GLY A 79 -2.55 4.42 1.81
C GLY A 79 -2.00 3.00 1.94
N VAL A 80 -2.60 2.17 2.79
CA VAL A 80 -2.12 0.80 3.01
C VAL A 80 -3.21 -0.20 2.65
N MET A 81 -2.86 -1.15 1.79
CA MET A 81 -3.61 -2.37 1.55
C MET A 81 -2.86 -3.54 2.18
N PHE A 82 -3.44 -4.12 3.21
CA PHE A 82 -2.89 -5.30 3.89
C PHE A 82 -3.32 -6.58 3.18
N GLN A 83 -2.57 -7.64 3.31
CA GLN A 83 -2.87 -8.96 2.73
C GLN A 83 -4.25 -9.48 3.18
N ASP A 84 -4.63 -9.27 4.45
CA ASP A 84 -5.92 -9.62 5.02
C ASP A 84 -7.01 -8.54 4.80
N LEU A 85 -6.74 -7.54 3.96
CA LEU A 85 -7.58 -6.40 3.57
C LEU A 85 -8.04 -5.51 4.73
N ARG A 86 -8.15 -6.00 5.94
CA ARG A 86 -8.58 -5.30 7.17
C ARG A 86 -9.80 -4.40 6.99
N LEU A 87 -10.78 -4.86 6.21
CA LEU A 87 -12.06 -4.15 6.09
C LEU A 87 -12.82 -4.23 7.41
N PHE A 88 -13.45 -3.13 7.81
CA PHE A 88 -14.27 -3.07 9.01
C PHE A 88 -15.54 -3.92 8.84
N PRO A 89 -15.67 -5.09 9.50
CA PRO A 89 -16.76 -6.03 9.23
C PRO A 89 -18.14 -5.50 9.68
N HIS A 90 -18.15 -4.59 10.65
CA HIS A 90 -19.35 -3.95 11.18
C HIS A 90 -19.84 -2.75 10.34
N ARG A 91 -19.02 -2.26 9.39
CA ARG A 91 -19.35 -1.15 8.48
C ARG A 91 -19.73 -1.68 7.11
N ARG A 92 -20.62 -0.97 6.40
CA ARG A 92 -20.86 -1.18 4.98
C ARG A 92 -19.64 -0.72 4.15
N VAL A 93 -19.61 -1.05 2.87
CA VAL A 93 -18.57 -0.60 1.93
C VAL A 93 -18.42 0.93 1.98
N LEU A 94 -19.51 1.67 1.85
CA LEU A 94 -19.52 3.12 1.99
C LEU A 94 -18.81 3.60 3.27
N GLY A 95 -19.11 2.98 4.40
CA GLY A 95 -18.49 3.34 5.68
C GLY A 95 -17.02 2.96 5.80
N ASN A 96 -16.56 1.93 5.06
CA ASN A 96 -15.15 1.59 4.93
C ASN A 96 -14.42 2.64 4.09
N LEU A 97 -14.97 3.01 2.94
CA LEU A 97 -14.40 3.99 2.01
C LEU A 97 -14.24 5.37 2.67
N LEU A 98 -15.31 5.87 3.28
CA LEU A 98 -15.33 7.20 3.89
C LEU A 98 -14.52 7.30 5.20
N TYR A 99 -14.05 6.18 5.76
CA TYR A 99 -13.34 6.22 7.04
C TYR A 99 -12.04 7.03 6.94
N GLY A 100 -11.20 6.73 5.96
CA GLY A 100 -9.95 7.46 5.73
C GLY A 100 -10.20 8.89 5.26
N GLN A 101 -11.16 9.11 4.37
CA GLN A 101 -11.48 10.42 3.83
C GLN A 101 -11.89 11.42 4.92
N ARG A 102 -12.64 10.98 5.95
CA ARG A 102 -13.05 11.86 7.07
C ARG A 102 -11.89 12.31 7.94
N LEU A 103 -10.83 11.49 8.02
CA LEU A 103 -9.63 11.78 8.81
C LEU A 103 -8.58 12.55 8.00
N ALA A 104 -8.63 12.45 6.67
CA ALA A 104 -7.71 13.17 5.79
C ALA A 104 -7.96 14.68 5.83
N PRO A 105 -6.92 15.50 5.91
CA PRO A 105 -7.05 16.95 5.76
C PRO A 105 -7.66 17.30 4.40
N PRO A 106 -8.47 18.37 4.31
CA PRO A 106 -9.17 18.75 3.06
C PRO A 106 -8.24 18.86 1.86
N GLU A 107 -7.04 19.42 2.03
CA GLU A 107 -6.03 19.62 1.00
C GLU A 107 -5.43 18.33 0.43
N ARG A 108 -5.63 17.20 1.09
CA ARG A 108 -5.22 15.87 0.62
C ARG A 108 -6.34 15.08 -0.04
N ARG A 109 -7.58 15.58 -0.02
CA ARG A 109 -8.73 14.89 -0.62
C ARG A 109 -8.81 15.21 -2.11
N PHE A 110 -7.94 14.60 -2.90
CA PHE A 110 -7.85 14.83 -4.35
C PHE A 110 -8.82 13.95 -5.17
N LEU A 111 -9.51 12.99 -4.54
CA LEU A 111 -10.55 12.16 -5.15
C LEU A 111 -11.84 12.20 -4.32
N SER A 112 -12.97 12.29 -5.00
CA SER A 112 -14.29 12.11 -4.41
C SER A 112 -14.65 10.63 -4.26
N LEU A 113 -15.70 10.34 -3.49
CA LEU A 113 -16.25 9.00 -3.37
C LEU A 113 -16.73 8.46 -4.73
N GLU A 114 -17.39 9.30 -5.51
CA GLU A 114 -17.96 8.97 -6.81
C GLU A 114 -16.84 8.60 -7.77
N GLU A 115 -15.80 9.43 -7.89
CA GLU A 115 -14.63 9.14 -8.74
C GLU A 115 -13.97 7.82 -8.37
N VAL A 116 -13.76 7.54 -7.08
CA VAL A 116 -13.17 6.27 -6.64
C VAL A 116 -14.11 5.09 -6.87
N ALA A 117 -15.42 5.27 -6.68
CA ALA A 117 -16.39 4.21 -6.90
C ALA A 117 -16.48 3.81 -8.38
N ASP A 118 -16.41 4.78 -9.28
CA ASP A 118 -16.40 4.56 -10.73
C ASP A 118 -15.05 4.00 -11.20
N PHE A 119 -13.95 4.58 -10.72
CA PHE A 119 -12.58 4.13 -11.03
C PHE A 119 -12.37 2.65 -10.70
N LEU A 120 -12.95 2.15 -9.61
CA LEU A 120 -12.80 0.78 -9.12
C LEU A 120 -13.98 -0.13 -9.47
N ASP A 121 -15.01 0.38 -10.14
CA ASP A 121 -16.25 -0.35 -10.42
C ASP A 121 -16.85 -0.98 -9.16
N ILE A 122 -17.01 -0.16 -8.10
CA ILE A 122 -17.56 -0.57 -6.80
C ILE A 122 -18.83 0.19 -6.39
N ALA A 123 -19.35 1.06 -7.26
CA ALA A 123 -20.58 1.81 -6.99
C ALA A 123 -21.76 0.90 -6.58
N PRO A 124 -22.02 -0.26 -7.24
CA PRO A 124 -23.11 -1.16 -6.84
C PRO A 124 -22.89 -1.83 -5.47
N LEU A 125 -21.67 -1.77 -4.94
CA LEU A 125 -21.27 -2.45 -3.70
C LEU A 125 -21.43 -1.57 -2.46
N LEU A 126 -21.64 -0.26 -2.59
CA LEU A 126 -21.61 0.72 -1.49
C LEU A 126 -22.51 0.37 -0.31
N GLY A 127 -23.67 -0.22 -0.58
CA GLY A 127 -24.63 -0.67 0.43
C GLY A 127 -24.31 -2.01 1.10
N ARG A 128 -23.40 -2.81 0.52
CA ARG A 128 -23.08 -4.18 0.97
C ARG A 128 -22.16 -4.18 2.20
N ARG A 129 -22.10 -5.32 2.88
CA ARG A 129 -21.15 -5.57 3.98
C ARG A 129 -19.96 -6.39 3.48
N PRO A 130 -18.74 -6.22 4.05
CA PRO A 130 -17.54 -6.94 3.62
C PRO A 130 -17.72 -8.45 3.48
N ARG A 131 -18.46 -9.09 4.41
CA ARG A 131 -18.74 -10.55 4.40
C ARG A 131 -19.54 -11.05 3.18
N THR A 132 -20.15 -10.15 2.40
CA THR A 132 -20.95 -10.49 1.22
C THR A 132 -20.24 -10.17 -0.09
N LEU A 133 -18.98 -9.75 -0.02
CA LEU A 133 -18.14 -9.42 -1.17
C LEU A 133 -17.37 -10.67 -1.62
N SER A 134 -17.16 -10.78 -2.92
CA SER A 134 -16.14 -11.69 -3.45
C SER A 134 -14.72 -11.19 -3.10
N GLY A 135 -13.70 -12.03 -3.25
CA GLY A 135 -12.32 -11.66 -2.97
C GLY A 135 -11.87 -10.42 -3.76
N GLY A 136 -12.10 -10.39 -5.08
CA GLY A 136 -11.76 -9.24 -5.92
C GLY A 136 -12.56 -7.97 -5.60
N GLU A 137 -13.86 -8.09 -5.27
CA GLU A 137 -14.66 -6.95 -4.79
C GLU A 137 -14.10 -6.40 -3.48
N ALA A 138 -13.75 -7.26 -2.53
CA ALA A 138 -13.16 -6.83 -1.26
C ALA A 138 -11.79 -6.15 -1.44
N GLN A 139 -10.98 -6.62 -2.38
CA GLN A 139 -9.71 -5.99 -2.73
C GLN A 139 -9.90 -4.61 -3.34
N ARG A 140 -10.81 -4.45 -4.32
CA ARG A 140 -11.13 -3.15 -4.89
C ARG A 140 -11.64 -2.17 -3.83
N VAL A 141 -12.46 -2.62 -2.90
CA VAL A 141 -12.91 -1.81 -1.75
C VAL A 141 -11.74 -1.43 -0.83
N ALA A 142 -10.79 -2.32 -0.57
CA ALA A 142 -9.61 -2.02 0.24
C ALA A 142 -8.70 -0.99 -0.46
N ILE A 143 -8.49 -1.10 -1.77
CA ILE A 143 -7.79 -0.10 -2.59
C ILE A 143 -8.51 1.25 -2.51
N GLY A 144 -9.84 1.27 -2.70
CA GLY A 144 -10.64 2.49 -2.64
C GLY A 144 -10.54 3.19 -1.27
N ARG A 145 -10.55 2.42 -0.19
CA ARG A 145 -10.34 2.96 1.15
C ARG A 145 -8.95 3.59 1.31
N ALA A 146 -7.92 2.97 0.72
CA ALA A 146 -6.57 3.51 0.72
C ALA A 146 -6.49 4.81 -0.09
N LEU A 147 -7.08 4.88 -1.28
CA LEU A 147 -7.11 6.07 -2.14
C LEU A 147 -7.86 7.24 -1.48
N LEU A 148 -9.03 6.98 -0.89
CA LEU A 148 -9.83 8.02 -0.23
C LEU A 148 -9.21 8.57 1.06
N SER A 149 -8.15 7.94 1.58
CA SER A 149 -7.38 8.52 2.69
C SER A 149 -6.51 9.72 2.28
N GLY A 150 -6.49 10.08 1.00
CA GLY A 150 -5.66 11.16 0.46
C GLY A 150 -4.16 10.85 0.57
N PRO A 151 -3.71 9.70 0.05
CA PRO A 151 -2.33 9.28 0.21
C PRO A 151 -1.39 10.03 -0.74
N ARG A 152 -0.12 10.17 -0.34
CA ARG A 152 0.98 10.59 -1.20
C ARG A 152 1.68 9.41 -1.87
N PHE A 153 1.49 8.21 -1.34
CA PHE A 153 2.02 6.95 -1.88
C PHE A 153 1.19 5.77 -1.34
N LEU A 154 1.26 4.65 -2.02
CA LEU A 154 0.56 3.43 -1.64
C LEU A 154 1.52 2.32 -1.23
N LEU A 155 1.11 1.54 -0.25
CA LEU A 155 1.77 0.33 0.20
C LEU A 155 0.79 -0.83 0.02
N MET A 156 1.17 -1.85 -0.77
CA MET A 156 0.31 -2.99 -1.09
C MET A 156 1.01 -4.29 -0.70
N ASP A 157 0.46 -4.99 0.26
CA ASP A 157 0.99 -6.29 0.71
C ASP A 157 0.23 -7.41 0.04
N GLU A 158 0.88 -8.06 -0.93
CA GLU A 158 0.37 -9.20 -1.70
C GLU A 158 -1.04 -8.99 -2.30
N PRO A 159 -1.29 -7.91 -3.07
CA PRO A 159 -2.62 -7.54 -3.54
C PRO A 159 -3.25 -8.53 -4.52
N LEU A 160 -2.50 -9.48 -5.07
CA LEU A 160 -2.95 -10.43 -6.10
C LEU A 160 -3.06 -11.86 -5.57
N THR A 161 -2.77 -12.08 -4.29
CA THR A 161 -2.79 -13.41 -3.67
C THR A 161 -4.23 -13.96 -3.57
N ALA A 162 -4.38 -15.27 -3.80
CA ALA A 162 -5.63 -16.02 -3.69
C ALA A 162 -6.75 -15.56 -4.65
N LEU A 163 -6.39 -14.99 -5.79
CA LEU A 163 -7.33 -14.65 -6.87
C LEU A 163 -7.23 -15.68 -8.01
N ASP A 164 -8.37 -15.93 -8.65
CA ASP A 164 -8.40 -16.54 -9.96
C ASP A 164 -7.88 -15.59 -11.05
N ASP A 165 -7.56 -16.10 -12.23
CA ASP A 165 -6.92 -15.33 -13.31
C ASP A 165 -7.74 -14.10 -13.72
N ALA A 166 -9.06 -14.21 -13.84
CA ALA A 166 -9.91 -13.09 -14.26
C ALA A 166 -9.94 -11.97 -13.23
N ARG A 167 -10.02 -12.30 -11.93
CA ARG A 167 -9.98 -11.32 -10.85
C ARG A 167 -8.59 -10.71 -10.69
N ARG A 168 -7.54 -11.52 -10.89
CA ARG A 168 -6.15 -11.05 -10.87
C ARG A 168 -5.92 -10.00 -11.95
N GLU A 169 -6.34 -10.26 -13.19
CA GLU A 169 -6.25 -9.29 -14.28
C GLU A 169 -6.99 -7.99 -13.98
N ALA A 170 -8.18 -8.08 -13.39
CA ALA A 170 -8.93 -6.89 -13.00
C ALA A 170 -8.21 -6.02 -11.95
N ILE A 171 -7.53 -6.64 -10.97
CA ILE A 171 -6.75 -5.89 -9.97
C ILE A 171 -5.45 -5.34 -10.56
N ILE A 172 -4.79 -6.09 -11.44
CA ILE A 172 -3.61 -5.61 -12.17
C ILE A 172 -3.97 -4.35 -12.95
N ALA A 173 -5.05 -4.37 -13.72
CA ALA A 173 -5.52 -3.20 -14.48
C ALA A 173 -5.80 -1.98 -13.55
N VAL A 174 -6.35 -2.20 -12.36
CA VAL A 174 -6.54 -1.14 -11.36
C VAL A 174 -5.19 -0.57 -10.89
N ILE A 175 -4.21 -1.42 -10.60
CA ILE A 175 -2.89 -0.98 -10.14
C ILE A 175 -2.17 -0.20 -11.25
N GLU A 176 -2.23 -0.67 -12.51
CA GLU A 176 -1.69 0.03 -13.69
C GLU A 176 -2.34 1.42 -13.84
N ARG A 177 -3.66 1.52 -13.73
CA ARG A 177 -4.39 2.79 -13.79
C ARG A 177 -4.02 3.74 -12.64
N ILE A 178 -3.81 3.24 -11.43
CA ILE A 178 -3.34 4.07 -10.30
C ILE A 178 -1.95 4.66 -10.62
N ARG A 179 -1.03 3.85 -11.18
CA ARG A 179 0.29 4.34 -11.61
C ARG A 179 0.16 5.40 -12.71
N ASP A 180 -0.64 5.13 -13.74
CA ASP A 180 -0.66 5.92 -14.97
C ASP A 180 -1.54 7.16 -14.89
N GLU A 181 -2.73 7.06 -14.25
CA GLU A 181 -3.69 8.15 -14.17
C GLU A 181 -3.52 9.00 -12.91
N LEU A 182 -3.18 8.40 -11.75
CA LEU A 182 -3.02 9.12 -10.50
C LEU A 182 -1.56 9.46 -10.16
N ALA A 183 -0.60 8.87 -10.87
CA ALA A 183 0.84 9.06 -10.69
C ALA A 183 1.32 8.88 -9.23
N LEU A 184 0.61 8.04 -8.45
CA LEU A 184 0.99 7.73 -7.07
C LEU A 184 2.12 6.71 -7.05
N PRO A 185 3.21 6.97 -6.31
CA PRO A 185 4.23 5.97 -6.06
C PRO A 185 3.64 4.77 -5.30
N ILE A 186 3.94 3.55 -5.77
CA ILE A 186 3.45 2.32 -5.16
C ILE A 186 4.64 1.46 -4.72
N LEU A 187 4.65 1.03 -3.46
CA LEU A 187 5.48 -0.08 -3.01
C LEU A 187 4.61 -1.33 -2.92
N LEU A 188 4.92 -2.31 -3.78
CA LEU A 188 4.19 -3.56 -3.91
C LEU A 188 5.03 -4.70 -3.34
N VAL A 189 4.49 -5.46 -2.39
CA VAL A 189 5.05 -6.74 -1.97
C VAL A 189 4.41 -7.84 -2.80
N SER A 190 5.22 -8.65 -3.46
CA SER A 190 4.76 -9.86 -4.17
C SER A 190 5.83 -10.96 -4.12
N HIS A 191 5.39 -12.20 -4.17
CA HIS A 191 6.24 -13.37 -4.37
C HIS A 191 6.08 -13.98 -5.78
N ASP A 192 5.15 -13.48 -6.58
CA ASP A 192 4.91 -13.93 -7.95
C ASP A 192 5.76 -13.13 -8.95
N ARG A 193 6.65 -13.84 -9.65
CA ARG A 193 7.58 -13.22 -10.60
C ARG A 193 6.89 -12.66 -11.85
N ALA A 194 5.77 -13.25 -12.27
CA ALA A 194 5.03 -12.81 -13.46
C ALA A 194 4.36 -11.44 -13.18
N ASP A 195 3.73 -11.30 -12.01
CA ASP A 195 3.15 -10.02 -11.60
C ASP A 195 4.19 -8.91 -11.48
N VAL A 196 5.32 -9.26 -10.86
CA VAL A 196 6.44 -8.32 -10.69
C VAL A 196 6.99 -7.88 -12.04
N ALA A 197 7.20 -8.82 -12.97
CA ALA A 197 7.70 -8.50 -14.31
C ALA A 197 6.74 -7.62 -15.12
N ARG A 198 5.44 -7.73 -14.87
CA ARG A 198 4.42 -6.92 -15.53
C ARG A 198 4.25 -5.52 -14.93
N LEU A 199 4.23 -5.44 -13.59
CA LEU A 199 3.82 -4.23 -12.88
C LEU A 199 4.99 -3.32 -12.49
N ALA A 200 6.16 -3.89 -12.15
CA ALA A 200 7.20 -3.17 -11.47
C ALA A 200 8.15 -2.42 -12.41
N ASP A 201 8.34 -1.13 -12.14
CA ASP A 201 9.40 -0.32 -12.77
C ASP A 201 10.75 -0.54 -12.07
N THR A 202 10.72 -0.87 -10.78
CA THR A 202 11.91 -1.17 -9.96
C THR A 202 11.66 -2.43 -9.16
N VAL A 203 12.63 -3.36 -9.14
CA VAL A 203 12.56 -4.59 -8.35
C VAL A 203 13.64 -4.56 -7.28
N VAL A 204 13.24 -4.78 -6.04
CA VAL A 204 14.11 -4.85 -4.86
C VAL A 204 14.01 -6.23 -4.25
N GLU A 205 15.13 -6.94 -4.20
CA GLU A 205 15.18 -8.28 -3.60
C GLU A 205 15.59 -8.20 -2.14
N LEU A 206 14.69 -8.59 -1.24
CA LEU A 206 15.00 -8.73 0.18
C LEU A 206 15.55 -10.14 0.42
N ARG A 207 16.81 -10.18 0.84
CA ARG A 207 17.50 -11.42 1.18
C ARG A 207 17.29 -11.77 2.65
N PRO A 208 17.26 -13.07 2.96
CA PRO A 208 17.12 -13.54 4.35
C PRO A 208 18.30 -13.23 5.23
#